data_46e6a96687e0b321baae2747377cafb9
#
_entry.id   46e6a96687e0b321baae2747377cafb9
#
_cell.length_a   1.000
_cell.length_b   1.000
_cell.length_c   1.000
_cell.angle_alpha   90.00
_cell.angle_beta   90.00
_cell.angle_gamma   90.00
#
_symmetry.space_group_name_H-M   'P 1'
#
loop_
_entity.id
_entity.type
_entity.pdbx_description
1 polymer ?
#
loop_
_entity_poly.entity_id
_entity_poly.type
_entity_poly.pdbx_seq_one_letter_code
_entity_poly.pdbx_strand_id
1 'polypeptide(L)'
;MKNIIIIVTLLVGFGFSKEIKPYRYVKASEAVTDFVKRDNLLIIGTEEGIIDIYDLEQNQTIEQIKLPKEKNMFGDNIRTIISSVDYHKGNILFIKRLLSGYHELYLYENKKLTKLIDESKYFSLKMVKFIDEKRAIIAFMSNEIILYDLENQKIIYKKQFNMASLSDIVFDKKKEHIFVGDETPQVSKIEISTGKVVEKFSKANKRDIFSIDYKNGKLFSGGKDKRVVLYDSPDKFTMTKGDFFIYAVALNPDASMGAFVKNEQSDISIIDTSSMKEKYLLKGHKQTILKIDFHSPNELISADENDKLMFWRLE
;
A
#
# COMPACT_ATOMS: atom_id res chain seq x y z
N MET A 1 -66.99 14.79 -18.17
CA MET A 1 -65.95 13.89 -17.63
C MET A 1 -64.65 14.69 -17.58
N LYS A 2 -64.15 15.03 -16.38
CA LYS A 2 -62.91 15.77 -16.19
C LYS A 2 -61.77 14.75 -16.09
N ASN A 3 -60.84 14.78 -17.06
CA ASN A 3 -59.65 13.98 -17.03
C ASN A 3 -58.67 14.58 -16.00
N ILE A 4 -58.38 13.85 -14.91
CA ILE A 4 -57.34 14.19 -13.96
C ILE A 4 -56.05 13.57 -14.49
N ILE A 5 -55.09 14.42 -14.91
CA ILE A 5 -53.73 14.02 -15.26
C ILE A 5 -52.93 13.98 -13.94
N ILE A 6 -52.56 12.79 -13.48
CA ILE A 6 -51.64 12.60 -12.34
C ILE A 6 -50.24 12.68 -12.88
N ILE A 7 -49.51 13.78 -12.61
CA ILE A 7 -48.08 13.91 -12.89
C ILE A 7 -47.35 13.26 -11.73
N VAL A 8 -46.80 12.06 -11.98
CA VAL A 8 -45.87 11.41 -11.05
C VAL A 8 -44.49 12.02 -11.27
N THR A 9 -44.11 12.94 -10.39
CA THR A 9 -42.76 13.49 -10.35
C THR A 9 -41.83 12.44 -9.75
N LEU A 10 -41.05 11.73 -10.58
CA LEU A 10 -39.95 10.88 -10.10
C LEU A 10 -38.86 11.80 -9.56
N LEU A 11 -38.76 11.96 -8.26
CA LEU A 11 -37.58 12.54 -7.60
C LEU A 11 -36.44 11.55 -7.72
N VAL A 12 -35.62 11.69 -8.77
CA VAL A 12 -34.31 11.05 -8.84
C VAL A 12 -33.42 11.79 -7.86
N GLY A 13 -33.29 11.24 -6.67
CA GLY A 13 -32.35 11.72 -5.69
C GLY A 13 -30.92 11.50 -6.21
N PHE A 14 -30.29 12.53 -6.75
CA PHE A 14 -28.86 12.56 -6.92
C PHE A 14 -28.24 12.59 -5.51
N GLY A 15 -27.87 11.42 -5.00
CA GLY A 15 -27.07 11.33 -3.80
C GLY A 15 -25.69 11.89 -4.08
N PHE A 16 -25.44 13.15 -3.73
CA PHE A 16 -24.09 13.69 -3.72
C PHE A 16 -23.29 12.97 -2.63
N SER A 17 -22.10 12.47 -2.99
CA SER A 17 -21.18 11.96 -1.99
C SER A 17 -20.78 13.07 -1.02
N LYS A 18 -20.73 12.76 0.28
CA LYS A 18 -20.31 13.72 1.30
C LYS A 18 -18.80 14.01 1.14
N GLU A 19 -18.43 15.28 0.96
CA GLU A 19 -17.04 15.71 0.93
C GLU A 19 -16.47 15.74 2.35
N ILE A 20 -15.25 15.18 2.51
CA ILE A 20 -14.53 15.13 3.79
C ILE A 20 -13.14 15.76 3.60
N LYS A 21 -12.73 16.55 4.60
CA LYS A 21 -11.38 17.10 4.72
C LYS A 21 -10.60 16.32 5.79
N PRO A 22 -9.26 16.28 5.71
CA PRO A 22 -8.47 15.65 6.75
C PRO A 22 -8.67 16.37 8.09
N TYR A 23 -8.83 15.60 9.16
CA TYR A 23 -8.99 16.15 10.50
C TYR A 23 -7.63 16.34 11.22
N ARG A 24 -6.58 15.68 10.73
CA ARG A 24 -5.23 15.75 11.30
C ARG A 24 -4.19 15.55 10.20
N TYR A 25 -3.04 16.17 10.41
CA TYR A 25 -1.83 15.97 9.59
C TYR A 25 -0.68 15.53 10.47
N VAL A 26 0.13 14.59 9.97
CA VAL A 26 1.45 14.30 10.52
C VAL A 26 2.47 14.71 9.49
N LYS A 27 3.42 15.57 9.91
CA LYS A 27 4.51 16.03 9.05
C LYS A 27 5.71 15.13 9.26
N ALA A 28 6.19 14.50 8.19
CA ALA A 28 7.45 13.79 8.16
C ALA A 28 8.62 14.76 8.03
N SER A 29 9.83 14.27 8.29
CA SER A 29 11.06 15.07 8.14
C SER A 29 11.34 15.47 6.69
N GLU A 30 10.93 14.64 5.74
CA GLU A 30 11.12 14.83 4.30
C GLU A 30 9.92 14.23 3.53
N ALA A 31 9.94 14.27 2.18
CA ALA A 31 8.90 13.67 1.35
C ALA A 31 8.74 12.17 1.64
N VAL A 32 7.49 11.76 1.84
CA VAL A 32 7.13 10.39 2.21
C VAL A 32 7.30 9.46 1.01
N THR A 33 7.82 8.26 1.26
CA THR A 33 7.95 7.22 0.23
C THR A 33 7.15 5.97 0.57
N ASP A 34 7.08 5.61 1.85
CA ASP A 34 6.25 4.53 2.38
C ASP A 34 5.97 4.78 3.86
N PHE A 35 4.92 4.19 4.39
CA PHE A 35 4.62 4.24 5.82
C PHE A 35 3.92 2.97 6.28
N VAL A 36 4.03 2.67 7.56
CA VAL A 36 3.24 1.65 8.23
C VAL A 36 2.76 2.16 9.58
N LYS A 37 1.48 1.95 9.88
CA LYS A 37 0.90 2.20 11.21
C LYS A 37 0.77 0.89 11.97
N ARG A 38 1.26 0.85 13.20
CA ARG A 38 1.04 -0.25 14.15
C ARG A 38 0.81 0.35 15.53
N ASP A 39 -0.27 -0.05 16.19
CA ASP A 39 -0.69 0.51 17.47
C ASP A 39 -0.69 2.05 17.42
N ASN A 40 0.04 2.71 18.31
CA ASN A 40 0.18 4.17 18.34
C ASN A 40 1.38 4.70 17.54
N LEU A 41 2.14 3.82 16.89
CA LEU A 41 3.31 4.21 16.12
C LEU A 41 3.01 4.32 14.64
N LEU A 42 3.59 5.35 14.03
CA LEU A 42 3.66 5.55 12.60
C LEU A 42 5.13 5.56 12.19
N ILE A 43 5.53 4.58 11.39
CA ILE A 43 6.89 4.45 10.86
C ILE A 43 6.87 4.99 9.44
N ILE A 44 7.66 6.01 9.15
CA ILE A 44 7.61 6.76 7.89
C ILE A 44 8.98 6.69 7.21
N GLY A 45 9.05 6.11 6.04
CA GLY A 45 10.23 6.16 5.16
C GLY A 45 10.20 7.41 4.30
N THR A 46 11.37 8.00 4.06
CA THR A 46 11.49 9.27 3.33
C THR A 46 12.47 9.21 2.17
N GLU A 47 12.42 10.23 1.31
CA GLU A 47 13.29 10.37 0.14
C GLU A 47 14.75 10.77 0.47
N GLU A 48 15.07 11.12 1.71
CA GLU A 48 16.42 11.52 2.14
C GLU A 48 17.07 10.51 3.08
N GLY A 49 16.62 9.25 3.07
CA GLY A 49 17.21 8.16 3.86
C GLY A 49 16.94 8.25 5.35
N ILE A 50 15.86 8.90 5.72
CA ILE A 50 15.42 9.03 7.11
C ILE A 50 14.18 8.17 7.31
N ILE A 51 14.12 7.48 8.44
CA ILE A 51 12.92 6.84 8.93
C ILE A 51 12.48 7.58 10.18
N ASP A 52 11.29 8.20 10.13
CA ASP A 52 10.67 8.82 11.29
C ASP A 52 9.83 7.79 12.04
N ILE A 53 10.02 7.71 13.34
CA ILE A 53 9.17 6.97 14.26
C ILE A 53 8.33 8.00 15.01
N TYR A 54 7.07 8.11 14.63
CA TYR A 54 6.14 9.09 15.17
C TYR A 54 5.14 8.42 16.12
N ASP A 55 5.00 8.97 17.32
CA ASP A 55 4.02 8.54 18.30
C ASP A 55 2.73 9.37 18.13
N LEU A 56 1.63 8.70 17.81
CA LEU A 56 0.34 9.33 17.55
C LEU A 56 -0.35 9.85 18.82
N GLU A 57 -0.06 9.28 20.00
CA GLU A 57 -0.56 9.75 21.29
C GLU A 57 0.20 10.98 21.76
N GLN A 58 1.55 10.91 21.74
CA GLN A 58 2.40 12.02 22.11
C GLN A 58 2.41 13.14 21.06
N ASN A 59 1.88 12.87 19.86
CA ASN A 59 1.81 13.79 18.72
C ASN A 59 3.18 14.37 18.32
N GLN A 60 4.21 13.53 18.32
CA GLN A 60 5.58 13.93 17.99
C GLN A 60 6.42 12.78 17.43
N THR A 61 7.46 13.13 16.67
CA THR A 61 8.51 12.18 16.31
C THR A 61 9.34 11.88 17.55
N ILE A 62 9.36 10.61 17.96
CA ILE A 62 10.06 10.14 19.16
C ILE A 62 11.46 9.62 18.85
N GLU A 63 11.71 9.21 17.61
CA GLU A 63 13.01 8.73 17.14
C GLU A 63 13.15 8.93 15.64
N GLN A 64 14.39 9.10 15.18
CA GLN A 64 14.76 9.12 13.77
C GLN A 64 15.93 8.19 13.51
N ILE A 65 15.76 7.29 12.53
CA ILE A 65 16.88 6.49 12.01
C ILE A 65 17.40 7.22 10.78
N LYS A 66 18.62 7.75 10.87
CA LYS A 66 19.28 8.48 9.79
C LYS A 66 20.40 7.61 9.21
N LEU A 67 20.28 7.26 7.95
CA LEU A 67 21.33 6.52 7.27
C LEU A 67 22.48 7.46 6.87
N PRO A 68 23.72 6.97 6.93
CA PRO A 68 24.86 7.74 6.42
C PRO A 68 24.66 8.11 4.95
N LYS A 69 24.94 9.36 4.60
CA LYS A 69 24.97 9.80 3.20
C LYS A 69 26.22 9.19 2.54
N GLU A 70 26.00 8.54 1.43
CA GLU A 70 27.09 8.00 0.62
C GLU A 70 27.58 9.05 -0.38
N LYS A 71 28.84 8.92 -0.80
CA LYS A 71 29.45 9.80 -1.77
C LYS A 71 29.69 9.07 -3.08
N ASN A 72 29.47 9.75 -4.19
CA ASN A 72 29.90 9.28 -5.50
C ASN A 72 31.44 9.43 -5.64
N MET A 73 31.97 8.98 -6.78
CA MET A 73 33.41 9.07 -7.09
C MET A 73 33.94 10.51 -7.17
N PHE A 74 33.08 11.51 -7.27
CA PHE A 74 33.42 12.93 -7.31
C PHE A 74 33.33 13.62 -5.95
N GLY A 75 32.89 12.87 -4.89
CA GLY A 75 32.76 13.38 -3.54
C GLY A 75 31.36 13.97 -3.20
N ASP A 76 30.42 13.99 -4.15
CA ASP A 76 29.07 14.49 -3.93
C ASP A 76 28.23 13.47 -3.17
N ASN A 77 27.33 13.94 -2.32
CA ASN A 77 26.40 13.07 -1.61
C ASN A 77 25.42 12.40 -2.59
N ILE A 78 25.33 11.09 -2.52
CA ILE A 78 24.33 10.33 -3.26
C ILE A 78 23.02 10.37 -2.47
N ARG A 79 21.90 10.73 -3.15
CA ARG A 79 20.57 10.69 -2.57
C ARG A 79 20.22 9.26 -2.18
N THR A 80 19.74 9.09 -0.98
CA THR A 80 19.32 7.81 -0.41
C THR A 80 17.81 7.85 -0.20
N ILE A 81 17.10 6.82 -0.61
CA ILE A 81 15.64 6.75 -0.50
C ILE A 81 15.28 5.51 0.33
N ILE A 82 14.40 5.65 1.30
CA ILE A 82 13.77 4.51 1.98
C ILE A 82 12.56 4.10 1.14
N SER A 83 12.69 3.08 0.31
CA SER A 83 11.65 2.73 -0.67
C SER A 83 10.57 1.77 -0.15
N SER A 84 10.80 1.12 0.98
CA SER A 84 9.81 0.28 1.66
C SER A 84 10.15 0.18 3.14
N VAL A 85 9.13 0.22 4.00
CA VAL A 85 9.25 0.00 5.44
C VAL A 85 8.20 -1.00 5.91
N ASP A 86 8.55 -1.83 6.91
CA ASP A 86 7.57 -2.58 7.69
C ASP A 86 8.03 -2.67 9.16
N TYR A 87 7.07 -2.86 10.06
CA TYR A 87 7.31 -2.86 11.51
C TYR A 87 6.67 -4.07 12.15
N HIS A 88 7.41 -4.70 13.05
CA HIS A 88 6.90 -5.80 13.88
C HIS A 88 7.55 -5.77 15.27
N LYS A 89 6.74 -5.55 16.35
CA LYS A 89 7.16 -5.64 17.77
C LYS A 89 8.47 -4.91 18.11
N GLY A 90 8.63 -3.68 17.68
CA GLY A 90 9.82 -2.88 17.93
C GLY A 90 10.90 -2.97 16.85
N ASN A 91 10.80 -3.93 15.96
CA ASN A 91 11.74 -4.11 14.86
C ASN A 91 11.24 -3.43 13.59
N ILE A 92 12.14 -2.77 12.84
CA ILE A 92 11.85 -2.14 11.56
C ILE A 92 12.69 -2.82 10.49
N LEU A 93 12.02 -3.29 9.44
CA LEU A 93 12.65 -3.83 8.25
C LEU A 93 12.44 -2.84 7.11
N PHE A 94 13.50 -2.49 6.38
CA PHE A 94 13.38 -1.47 5.34
C PHE A 94 14.39 -1.65 4.20
N ILE A 95 13.99 -1.14 3.05
CA ILE A 95 14.83 -1.10 1.84
C ILE A 95 15.38 0.31 1.67
N LYS A 96 16.70 0.39 1.60
CA LYS A 96 17.44 1.57 1.17
C LYS A 96 17.70 1.47 -0.33
N ARG A 97 17.35 2.50 -1.08
CA ARG A 97 17.63 2.63 -2.51
C ARG A 97 18.54 3.83 -2.76
N LEU A 98 19.60 3.61 -3.52
CA LEU A 98 20.50 4.65 -3.99
C LEU A 98 20.06 5.16 -5.37
N LEU A 99 20.38 6.40 -5.72
CA LEU A 99 20.16 6.92 -7.09
C LEU A 99 20.92 6.15 -8.16
N SER A 100 22.02 5.48 -7.78
CA SER A 100 22.74 4.54 -8.65
C SER A 100 21.93 3.33 -9.09
N GLY A 101 20.74 3.11 -8.47
CA GLY A 101 19.88 1.94 -8.71
C GLY A 101 20.19 0.74 -7.81
N TYR A 102 21.18 0.81 -6.94
CA TYR A 102 21.49 -0.23 -5.97
C TYR A 102 20.48 -0.21 -4.81
N HIS A 103 20.18 -1.40 -4.27
CA HIS A 103 19.26 -1.57 -3.14
C HIS A 103 19.92 -2.39 -2.04
N GLU A 104 19.67 -2.01 -0.80
CA GLU A 104 20.14 -2.68 0.40
C GLU A 104 18.95 -2.96 1.32
N LEU A 105 18.97 -4.10 2.01
CA LEU A 105 17.99 -4.45 3.03
C LEU A 105 18.60 -4.33 4.42
N TYR A 106 17.89 -3.63 5.29
CA TYR A 106 18.28 -3.42 6.68
C TYR A 106 17.21 -3.90 7.65
N LEU A 107 17.68 -4.39 8.79
CA LEU A 107 16.91 -4.61 10.01
C LEU A 107 17.39 -3.63 11.09
N TYR A 108 16.46 -2.87 11.65
CA TYR A 108 16.68 -2.09 12.86
C TYR A 108 16.00 -2.78 14.03
N GLU A 109 16.80 -3.21 15.01
CA GLU A 109 16.39 -3.96 16.18
C GLU A 109 17.21 -3.54 17.38
N ASN A 110 16.57 -3.27 18.54
CA ASN A 110 17.26 -2.87 19.77
C ASN A 110 18.23 -1.70 19.58
N LYS A 111 17.84 -0.69 18.80
CA LYS A 111 18.67 0.48 18.43
C LYS A 111 19.95 0.14 17.63
N LYS A 112 20.02 -1.07 17.09
CA LYS A 112 21.12 -1.52 16.23
C LYS A 112 20.64 -1.70 14.80
N LEU A 113 21.44 -1.18 13.88
CA LEU A 113 21.21 -1.34 12.43
C LEU A 113 22.06 -2.51 11.91
N THR A 114 21.41 -3.48 11.28
CA THR A 114 22.06 -4.64 10.65
C THR A 114 21.71 -4.68 9.17
N LYS A 115 22.73 -4.68 8.30
CA LYS A 115 22.56 -4.87 6.85
C LYS A 115 22.38 -6.38 6.59
N LEU A 116 21.22 -6.77 6.07
CA LEU A 116 20.88 -8.17 5.75
C LEU A 116 21.26 -8.53 4.31
N ILE A 117 21.08 -7.60 3.39
CA ILE A 117 21.40 -7.77 1.96
C ILE A 117 22.11 -6.49 1.52
N ASP A 118 23.30 -6.66 0.92
CA ASP A 118 24.08 -5.57 0.35
C ASP A 118 23.82 -5.40 -1.16
N GLU A 119 24.22 -4.24 -1.68
CA GLU A 119 24.02 -3.84 -3.06
C GLU A 119 24.67 -4.78 -4.09
N SER A 120 25.73 -5.52 -3.72
CA SER A 120 26.45 -6.41 -4.63
C SER A 120 25.65 -7.64 -5.03
N LYS A 121 24.60 -7.98 -4.26
CA LYS A 121 23.83 -9.21 -4.45
C LYS A 121 22.52 -9.01 -5.22
N TYR A 122 21.84 -7.87 -5.03
CA TYR A 122 20.50 -7.67 -5.58
C TYR A 122 20.22 -6.21 -5.91
N PHE A 123 19.94 -5.92 -7.19
CA PHE A 123 19.74 -4.55 -7.68
C PHE A 123 18.31 -4.04 -7.62
N SER A 124 17.31 -4.88 -7.36
CA SER A 124 15.92 -4.54 -7.65
C SER A 124 14.93 -4.90 -6.56
N LEU A 125 15.30 -4.70 -5.29
CA LEU A 125 14.37 -4.87 -4.17
C LEU A 125 13.23 -3.85 -4.29
N LYS A 126 11.99 -4.30 -4.15
CA LYS A 126 10.81 -3.43 -4.23
C LYS A 126 10.08 -3.29 -2.90
N MET A 127 9.78 -4.41 -2.26
CA MET A 127 9.00 -4.45 -1.03
C MET A 127 9.56 -5.44 -0.04
N VAL A 128 9.39 -5.13 1.23
CA VAL A 128 9.71 -6.04 2.33
C VAL A 128 8.57 -6.02 3.34
N LYS A 129 8.22 -7.21 3.87
CA LYS A 129 7.14 -7.34 4.87
C LYS A 129 7.47 -8.45 5.86
N PHE A 130 7.33 -8.17 7.15
CA PHE A 130 7.40 -9.20 8.18
C PHE A 130 6.25 -10.19 8.09
N ILE A 131 6.56 -11.48 8.12
CA ILE A 131 5.58 -12.52 8.43
C ILE A 131 5.41 -12.58 9.95
N ASP A 132 6.52 -12.73 10.65
CA ASP A 132 6.64 -12.79 12.11
C ASP A 132 8.02 -12.25 12.56
N GLU A 133 8.41 -12.47 13.80
CA GLU A 133 9.71 -12.01 14.32
C GLU A 133 10.92 -12.65 13.62
N LYS A 134 10.73 -13.84 13.03
CA LYS A 134 11.82 -14.65 12.44
C LYS A 134 11.84 -14.66 10.93
N ARG A 135 10.74 -14.29 10.26
CA ARG A 135 10.59 -14.46 8.82
C ARG A 135 10.05 -13.22 8.14
N ALA A 136 10.54 -12.98 6.94
CA ALA A 136 10.07 -11.91 6.09
C ALA A 136 9.87 -12.36 4.64
N ILE A 137 8.98 -11.69 3.93
CA ILE A 137 8.88 -11.70 2.47
C ILE A 137 9.72 -10.55 1.95
N ILE A 138 10.61 -10.85 1.00
CA ILE A 138 11.39 -9.87 0.24
C ILE A 138 10.97 -10.02 -1.22
N ALA A 139 10.44 -8.97 -1.79
CA ALA A 139 9.94 -8.97 -3.16
C ALA A 139 10.73 -8.04 -4.06
N PHE A 140 10.99 -8.49 -5.28
CA PHE A 140 11.80 -7.80 -6.29
C PHE A 140 10.91 -7.15 -7.35
N MET A 141 11.41 -6.10 -7.99
CA MET A 141 10.74 -5.50 -9.16
C MET A 141 10.46 -6.52 -10.27
N SER A 142 11.34 -7.51 -10.43
CA SER A 142 11.21 -8.60 -11.40
C SER A 142 10.11 -9.63 -11.08
N ASN A 143 9.29 -9.41 -10.03
CA ASN A 143 8.28 -10.36 -9.55
C ASN A 143 8.87 -11.67 -9.01
N GLU A 144 10.10 -11.60 -8.55
CA GLU A 144 10.76 -12.66 -7.80
C GLU A 144 10.49 -12.42 -6.31
N ILE A 145 10.20 -13.47 -5.55
CA ILE A 145 9.89 -13.39 -4.12
C ILE A 145 10.76 -14.37 -3.35
N ILE A 146 11.35 -13.87 -2.28
CA ILE A 146 12.13 -14.63 -1.31
C ILE A 146 11.33 -14.75 -0.02
N LEU A 147 11.26 -15.97 0.52
CA LEU A 147 11.01 -16.19 1.95
C LEU A 147 12.36 -16.20 2.65
N TYR A 148 12.54 -15.28 3.59
CA TYR A 148 13.81 -15.05 4.27
C TYR A 148 13.71 -15.34 5.76
N ASP A 149 14.70 -16.06 6.29
CA ASP A 149 14.90 -16.32 7.72
C ASP A 149 15.78 -15.21 8.29
N LEU A 150 15.19 -14.35 9.12
CA LEU A 150 15.87 -13.18 9.70
C LEU A 150 16.88 -13.58 10.78
N GLU A 151 16.60 -14.66 11.55
CA GLU A 151 17.45 -15.13 12.63
C GLU A 151 18.74 -15.76 12.10
N ASN A 152 18.63 -16.63 11.08
CA ASN A 152 19.77 -17.30 10.46
C ASN A 152 20.33 -16.56 9.24
N GLN A 153 19.76 -15.43 8.85
CA GLN A 153 20.11 -14.60 7.70
C GLN A 153 20.25 -15.40 6.41
N LYS A 154 19.26 -16.25 6.13
CA LYS A 154 19.29 -17.14 4.95
C LYS A 154 17.99 -17.15 4.17
N ILE A 155 18.11 -17.44 2.88
CA ILE A 155 16.98 -17.66 2.01
C ILE A 155 16.40 -19.05 2.27
N ILE A 156 15.10 -19.14 2.63
CA ILE A 156 14.38 -20.40 2.75
C ILE A 156 13.98 -20.89 1.36
N TYR A 157 13.38 -20.00 0.55
CA TYR A 157 13.18 -20.24 -0.88
C TYR A 157 13.22 -18.91 -1.65
N LYS A 158 13.45 -19.03 -2.95
CA LYS A 158 13.40 -17.95 -3.93
C LYS A 158 12.59 -18.44 -5.13
N LYS A 159 11.56 -17.70 -5.56
CA LYS A 159 10.68 -18.08 -6.66
C LYS A 159 10.31 -16.91 -7.55
N GLN A 160 10.34 -17.15 -8.86
CA GLN A 160 9.83 -16.27 -9.89
C GLN A 160 8.37 -16.62 -10.17
N PHE A 161 7.47 -15.65 -10.08
CA PHE A 161 6.04 -15.91 -10.30
C PHE A 161 5.54 -15.46 -11.67
N ASN A 162 6.16 -14.41 -12.20
CA ASN A 162 5.81 -13.81 -13.47
C ASN A 162 7.05 -13.06 -14.00
N MET A 163 7.02 -12.69 -15.28
CA MET A 163 8.07 -11.86 -15.90
C MET A 163 7.67 -10.37 -15.95
N ALA A 164 6.46 -10.02 -15.51
CA ALA A 164 6.02 -8.63 -15.39
C ALA A 164 6.57 -8.00 -14.11
N SER A 165 6.65 -6.67 -14.09
CA SER A 165 7.07 -5.95 -12.89
C SER A 165 6.07 -6.16 -11.75
N LEU A 166 6.58 -6.43 -10.55
CA LEU A 166 5.79 -6.46 -9.34
C LEU A 166 5.16 -5.10 -9.09
N SER A 167 3.90 -5.06 -8.70
CA SER A 167 3.23 -3.82 -8.27
C SER A 167 3.04 -3.77 -6.77
N ASP A 168 2.37 -4.75 -6.20
CA ASP A 168 2.00 -4.72 -4.78
C ASP A 168 1.89 -6.13 -4.19
N ILE A 169 2.07 -6.25 -2.87
CA ILE A 169 1.85 -7.49 -2.11
C ILE A 169 1.10 -7.21 -0.81
N VAL A 170 0.12 -8.06 -0.50
CA VAL A 170 -0.62 -8.03 0.77
C VAL A 170 -0.78 -9.43 1.33
N PHE A 171 -0.93 -9.52 2.67
CA PHE A 171 -1.17 -10.78 3.37
C PHE A 171 -2.66 -11.02 3.61
N ASP A 172 -3.02 -12.29 3.74
CA ASP A 172 -4.23 -12.64 4.47
C ASP A 172 -4.04 -12.43 5.99
N LYS A 173 -5.15 -12.44 6.73
CA LYS A 173 -5.13 -12.16 8.19
C LYS A 173 -4.23 -13.11 8.98
N LYS A 174 -4.11 -14.37 8.55
CA LYS A 174 -3.29 -15.38 9.24
C LYS A 174 -1.85 -15.39 8.78
N LYS A 175 -1.53 -14.64 7.72
CA LYS A 175 -0.23 -14.67 7.04
C LYS A 175 0.17 -16.08 6.57
N GLU A 176 -0.83 -16.85 6.14
CA GLU A 176 -0.64 -18.15 5.47
C GLU A 176 -0.44 -17.96 3.96
N HIS A 177 -1.02 -16.86 3.41
CA HIS A 177 -0.95 -16.51 1.99
C HIS A 177 -0.54 -15.06 1.78
N ILE A 178 0.13 -14.83 0.66
CA ILE A 178 0.30 -13.50 0.07
C ILE A 178 -0.49 -13.41 -1.23
N PHE A 179 -1.01 -12.21 -1.50
CA PHE A 179 -1.56 -11.85 -2.80
C PHE A 179 -0.54 -10.95 -3.48
N VAL A 180 -0.26 -11.23 -4.74
CA VAL A 180 0.75 -10.56 -5.55
C VAL A 180 0.07 -9.96 -6.77
N GLY A 181 0.07 -8.64 -6.87
CA GLY A 181 -0.31 -7.87 -8.05
C GLY A 181 0.91 -7.46 -8.85
N ASP A 182 0.80 -7.43 -10.16
CA ASP A 182 1.87 -7.05 -11.06
C ASP A 182 1.34 -6.26 -12.28
N GLU A 183 2.23 -5.84 -13.17
CA GLU A 183 1.89 -5.12 -14.40
C GLU A 183 1.22 -6.06 -15.44
N THR A 184 0.31 -6.92 -14.95
CA THR A 184 -0.64 -7.70 -15.74
C THR A 184 -2.04 -7.54 -15.14
N PRO A 185 -3.12 -7.97 -15.86
CA PRO A 185 -4.48 -7.93 -15.31
C PRO A 185 -4.77 -9.06 -14.30
N GLN A 186 -3.78 -9.57 -13.59
CA GLN A 186 -3.89 -10.74 -12.73
C GLN A 186 -3.34 -10.48 -11.34
N VAL A 187 -4.01 -11.02 -10.31
CA VAL A 187 -3.46 -11.19 -8.97
C VAL A 187 -3.29 -12.67 -8.67
N SER A 188 -2.11 -13.05 -8.17
CA SER A 188 -1.81 -14.41 -7.76
C SER A 188 -1.89 -14.54 -6.24
N LYS A 189 -2.61 -15.55 -5.72
CA LYS A 189 -2.57 -15.95 -4.31
C LYS A 189 -1.56 -17.07 -4.15
N ILE A 190 -0.63 -16.89 -3.23
CA ILE A 190 0.53 -17.77 -3.03
C ILE A 190 0.54 -18.26 -1.59
N GLU A 191 0.66 -19.56 -1.40
CA GLU A 191 0.88 -20.15 -0.08
C GLU A 191 2.32 -19.86 0.38
N ILE A 192 2.48 -19.17 1.52
CA ILE A 192 3.79 -18.71 2.00
C ILE A 192 4.72 -19.87 2.35
N SER A 193 4.20 -20.93 2.95
CA SER A 193 5.02 -22.07 3.41
C SER A 193 5.75 -22.78 2.27
N THR A 194 5.13 -22.86 1.08
CA THR A 194 5.63 -23.62 -0.07
C THR A 194 6.02 -22.74 -1.25
N GLY A 195 5.56 -21.49 -1.27
CA GLY A 195 5.65 -20.60 -2.44
C GLY A 195 4.89 -21.16 -3.65
N LYS A 196 3.79 -21.89 -3.46
CA LYS A 196 2.94 -22.35 -4.57
C LYS A 196 1.83 -21.36 -4.84
N VAL A 197 1.56 -21.08 -6.11
CA VAL A 197 0.36 -20.34 -6.53
C VAL A 197 -0.84 -21.27 -6.33
N VAL A 198 -1.80 -20.86 -5.49
CA VAL A 198 -3.00 -21.63 -5.15
C VAL A 198 -4.25 -21.11 -5.85
N GLU A 199 -4.31 -19.80 -6.15
CA GLU A 199 -5.42 -19.18 -6.88
C GLU A 199 -4.92 -18.04 -7.77
N LYS A 200 -5.70 -17.70 -8.80
CA LYS A 200 -5.46 -16.57 -9.71
C LYS A 200 -6.75 -15.79 -9.95
N PHE A 201 -6.68 -14.47 -9.81
CA PHE A 201 -7.77 -13.52 -10.03
C PHE A 201 -7.48 -12.73 -11.31
N SER A 202 -8.11 -13.07 -12.43
CA SER A 202 -7.75 -12.52 -13.76
C SER A 202 -8.93 -12.10 -14.63
N LYS A 203 -10.18 -12.26 -14.13
CA LYS A 203 -11.36 -12.08 -15.00
C LYS A 203 -11.83 -10.65 -15.16
N ALA A 204 -11.58 -9.77 -14.19
CA ALA A 204 -12.18 -8.44 -14.16
C ALA A 204 -11.24 -7.31 -14.58
N ASN A 205 -10.00 -7.27 -14.10
CA ASN A 205 -9.00 -6.31 -14.56
C ASN A 205 -8.62 -6.59 -16.02
N LYS A 206 -8.27 -5.55 -16.79
CA LYS A 206 -7.95 -5.65 -18.23
C LYS A 206 -6.57 -5.11 -18.58
N ARG A 207 -5.90 -4.44 -17.63
CA ARG A 207 -4.57 -3.85 -17.75
C ARG A 207 -3.82 -4.03 -16.44
N ASP A 208 -2.62 -3.50 -16.40
CA ASP A 208 -1.69 -3.49 -15.29
C ASP A 208 -2.38 -3.14 -13.98
N ILE A 209 -2.22 -3.99 -12.97
CA ILE A 209 -2.66 -3.72 -11.60
C ILE A 209 -1.57 -2.93 -10.91
N PHE A 210 -1.92 -1.84 -10.22
CA PHE A 210 -0.97 -0.99 -9.51
C PHE A 210 -1.01 -1.19 -8.00
N SER A 211 -2.19 -1.45 -7.44
CA SER A 211 -2.36 -1.62 -6.00
C SER A 211 -3.44 -2.66 -5.70
N ILE A 212 -3.24 -3.38 -4.62
CA ILE A 212 -4.18 -4.38 -4.10
C ILE A 212 -4.33 -4.26 -2.59
N ASP A 213 -5.46 -4.66 -2.05
CA ASP A 213 -5.65 -4.93 -0.62
C ASP A 213 -6.52 -6.17 -0.41
N TYR A 214 -6.33 -6.84 0.71
CA TYR A 214 -7.08 -8.04 1.07
C TYR A 214 -7.52 -7.99 2.52
N LYS A 215 -8.82 -7.93 2.76
CA LYS A 215 -9.43 -7.92 4.07
C LYS A 215 -10.67 -8.80 4.09
N ASN A 216 -10.88 -9.49 5.19
CA ASN A 216 -12.11 -10.25 5.46
C ASN A 216 -12.58 -11.15 4.29
N GLY A 217 -11.64 -11.87 3.65
CA GLY A 217 -11.96 -12.78 2.55
C GLY A 217 -12.13 -12.11 1.17
N LYS A 218 -12.02 -10.79 1.07
CA LYS A 218 -12.19 -10.03 -0.17
C LYS A 218 -10.88 -9.44 -0.68
N LEU A 219 -10.63 -9.59 -1.98
CA LEU A 219 -9.51 -8.97 -2.67
C LEU A 219 -10.00 -7.72 -3.40
N PHE A 220 -9.33 -6.60 -3.18
CA PHE A 220 -9.60 -5.33 -3.81
C PHE A 220 -8.43 -4.92 -4.69
N SER A 221 -8.67 -4.52 -5.93
CA SER A 221 -7.60 -4.17 -6.87
C SER A 221 -7.93 -2.93 -7.68
N GLY A 222 -6.90 -2.18 -8.01
CA GLY A 222 -6.98 -1.00 -8.89
C GLY A 222 -5.77 -0.92 -9.81
N GLY A 223 -5.93 -0.28 -10.96
CA GLY A 223 -4.84 -0.20 -11.92
C GLY A 223 -5.07 0.75 -13.11
N LYS A 224 -4.35 0.48 -14.17
CA LYS A 224 -4.26 1.32 -15.39
C LYS A 224 -5.53 1.38 -16.20
N ASP A 225 -6.41 0.39 -16.07
CA ASP A 225 -7.69 0.36 -16.78
C ASP A 225 -8.79 1.20 -16.10
N LYS A 226 -8.43 1.94 -15.05
CA LYS A 226 -9.33 2.76 -14.23
C LYS A 226 -10.38 1.95 -13.47
N ARG A 227 -10.29 0.63 -13.49
CA ARG A 227 -11.22 -0.25 -12.76
C ARG A 227 -10.78 -0.39 -11.33
N VAL A 228 -11.78 -0.43 -10.46
CA VAL A 228 -11.68 -0.84 -9.08
C VAL A 228 -12.52 -2.09 -8.94
N VAL A 229 -11.88 -3.20 -8.64
CA VAL A 229 -12.52 -4.52 -8.61
C VAL A 229 -12.48 -5.10 -7.22
N LEU A 230 -13.62 -5.57 -6.75
CA LEU A 230 -13.76 -6.34 -5.52
C LEU A 230 -14.08 -7.79 -5.88
N TYR A 231 -13.20 -8.69 -5.54
CA TYR A 231 -13.39 -10.12 -5.71
C TYR A 231 -13.82 -10.77 -4.38
N ASP A 232 -14.92 -11.51 -4.41
CA ASP A 232 -15.30 -12.47 -3.37
C ASP A 232 -14.57 -13.83 -3.60
N SER A 233 -14.32 -14.17 -4.86
CA SER A 233 -13.55 -15.33 -5.31
C SER A 233 -13.02 -15.07 -6.73
N PRO A 234 -12.15 -15.93 -7.30
CA PRO A 234 -11.65 -15.75 -8.67
C PRO A 234 -12.74 -15.56 -9.75
N ASP A 235 -13.91 -16.16 -9.53
CA ASP A 235 -15.03 -16.15 -10.47
C ASP A 235 -16.17 -15.19 -10.10
N LYS A 236 -16.15 -14.67 -8.88
CA LYS A 236 -17.19 -13.77 -8.36
C LYS A 236 -16.63 -12.43 -7.98
N PHE A 237 -17.03 -11.39 -8.71
CA PHE A 237 -16.54 -10.03 -8.49
C PHE A 237 -17.60 -8.98 -8.82
N THR A 238 -17.41 -7.80 -8.23
CA THR A 238 -18.09 -6.56 -8.57
C THR A 238 -17.06 -5.49 -8.91
N MET A 239 -17.44 -4.44 -9.63
CA MET A 239 -16.50 -3.40 -10.01
C MET A 239 -17.18 -2.03 -10.18
N THR A 240 -16.36 -1.00 -10.00
CA THR A 240 -16.65 0.38 -10.38
C THR A 240 -15.45 0.96 -11.15
N LYS A 241 -15.50 2.25 -11.48
CA LYS A 241 -14.41 2.93 -12.18
C LYS A 241 -14.10 4.27 -11.53
N GLY A 242 -12.82 4.62 -11.53
CA GLY A 242 -12.36 5.98 -11.34
C GLY A 242 -12.29 6.75 -12.66
N ASP A 243 -11.99 8.02 -12.55
CA ASP A 243 -11.82 8.91 -13.71
C ASP A 243 -10.39 8.87 -14.25
N PHE A 244 -9.45 8.37 -13.45
CA PHE A 244 -8.02 8.26 -13.77
C PHE A 244 -7.44 6.89 -13.35
N PHE A 245 -6.13 6.69 -13.50
CA PHE A 245 -5.41 5.49 -13.06
C PHE A 245 -5.54 5.31 -11.55
N ILE A 246 -5.76 4.07 -11.11
CA ILE A 246 -5.95 3.76 -9.70
C ILE A 246 -4.62 3.34 -9.10
N TYR A 247 -3.87 4.31 -8.56
CA TYR A 247 -2.54 4.07 -7.99
C TYR A 247 -2.55 3.46 -6.60
N ALA A 248 -3.59 3.71 -5.82
CA ALA A 248 -3.73 3.16 -4.48
C ALA A 248 -5.17 2.74 -4.20
N VAL A 249 -5.32 1.60 -3.53
CA VAL A 249 -6.59 1.08 -3.01
C VAL A 249 -6.41 0.62 -1.57
N ALA A 250 -7.50 0.61 -0.80
CA ALA A 250 -7.52 0.03 0.55
C ALA A 250 -8.93 -0.45 0.91
N LEU A 251 -9.04 -1.49 1.70
CA LEU A 251 -10.25 -1.95 2.35
C LEU A 251 -10.21 -1.63 3.84
N ASN A 252 -11.36 -1.27 4.42
CA ASN A 252 -11.47 -1.23 5.86
C ASN A 252 -11.46 -2.65 6.46
N PRO A 253 -11.24 -2.82 7.78
CA PRO A 253 -10.99 -4.13 8.38
C PRO A 253 -12.06 -5.20 8.13
N ASP A 254 -13.33 -4.84 8.02
CA ASP A 254 -14.43 -5.75 7.72
C ASP A 254 -14.78 -5.87 6.23
N ALA A 255 -14.05 -5.13 5.38
CA ALA A 255 -14.25 -5.01 3.94
C ALA A 255 -15.65 -4.51 3.53
N SER A 256 -16.32 -3.74 4.38
CA SER A 256 -17.59 -3.08 4.06
C SER A 256 -17.41 -1.78 3.28
N MET A 257 -16.23 -1.17 3.37
CA MET A 257 -15.84 0.03 2.61
C MET A 257 -14.51 -0.16 1.90
N GLY A 258 -14.43 0.40 0.70
CA GLY A 258 -13.20 0.48 -0.10
C GLY A 258 -12.82 1.92 -0.40
N ALA A 259 -11.55 2.24 -0.33
CA ALA A 259 -10.96 3.51 -0.72
C ALA A 259 -10.14 3.35 -1.99
N PHE A 260 -10.18 4.33 -2.90
CA PHE A 260 -9.32 4.35 -4.07
C PHE A 260 -9.08 5.78 -4.59
N VAL A 261 -7.96 5.99 -5.26
CA VAL A 261 -7.65 7.25 -5.97
C VAL A 261 -8.64 7.43 -7.11
N LYS A 262 -9.44 8.51 -7.08
CA LYS A 262 -10.55 8.70 -8.01
C LYS A 262 -10.14 9.36 -9.32
N ASN A 263 -9.34 10.42 -9.24
CA ASN A 263 -9.08 11.34 -10.35
C ASN A 263 -7.65 11.90 -10.34
N GLU A 264 -7.29 12.69 -11.34
CA GLU A 264 -5.99 13.38 -11.46
C GLU A 264 -5.75 14.45 -10.39
N GLN A 265 -6.81 14.90 -9.70
CA GLN A 265 -6.73 15.85 -8.59
C GLN A 265 -6.34 15.17 -7.27
N SER A 266 -6.09 13.85 -7.31
CA SER A 266 -5.75 13.04 -6.14
C SER A 266 -6.84 13.02 -5.06
N ASP A 267 -8.11 13.15 -5.47
CA ASP A 267 -9.24 12.88 -4.59
C ASP A 267 -9.34 11.36 -4.31
N ILE A 268 -9.73 11.00 -3.09
CA ILE A 268 -9.98 9.61 -2.72
C ILE A 268 -11.49 9.38 -2.64
N SER A 269 -11.98 8.41 -3.41
CA SER A 269 -13.35 7.92 -3.31
C SER A 269 -13.44 6.84 -2.24
N ILE A 270 -14.43 6.93 -1.36
CA ILE A 270 -14.82 5.86 -0.44
C ILE A 270 -16.13 5.28 -0.92
N ILE A 271 -16.13 4.00 -1.21
CA ILE A 271 -17.31 3.26 -1.67
C ILE A 271 -17.84 2.31 -0.62
N ASP A 272 -19.13 2.06 -0.67
CA ASP A 272 -19.76 0.89 -0.04
C ASP A 272 -19.49 -0.33 -0.93
N THR A 273 -18.87 -1.36 -0.39
CA THR A 273 -18.45 -2.53 -1.18
C THR A 273 -19.60 -3.43 -1.61
N SER A 274 -20.75 -3.36 -0.96
CA SER A 274 -21.92 -4.16 -1.33
C SER A 274 -22.63 -3.62 -2.57
N SER A 275 -22.65 -2.29 -2.72
CA SER A 275 -23.31 -1.58 -3.82
C SER A 275 -22.34 -1.00 -4.86
N MET A 276 -21.05 -0.93 -4.55
CA MET A 276 -20.00 -0.25 -5.30
C MET A 276 -20.28 1.25 -5.53
N LYS A 277 -21.15 1.85 -4.71
CA LYS A 277 -21.52 3.28 -4.80
C LYS A 277 -20.63 4.12 -3.90
N GLU A 278 -20.27 5.32 -4.39
CA GLU A 278 -19.52 6.31 -3.62
C GLU A 278 -20.36 6.85 -2.46
N LYS A 279 -19.78 6.81 -1.24
CA LYS A 279 -20.35 7.38 -0.01
C LYS A 279 -19.70 8.71 0.35
N TYR A 280 -18.36 8.76 0.25
CA TYR A 280 -17.58 9.94 0.60
C TYR A 280 -16.54 10.25 -0.48
N LEU A 281 -16.21 11.54 -0.62
CA LEU A 281 -15.14 12.04 -1.43
C LEU A 281 -14.15 12.80 -0.53
N LEU A 282 -12.92 12.28 -0.38
CA LEU A 282 -11.89 12.88 0.45
C LEU A 282 -11.05 13.82 -0.40
N LYS A 283 -10.95 15.10 0.01
CA LYS A 283 -10.25 16.14 -0.73
C LYS A 283 -9.17 16.80 0.13
N GLY A 284 -7.93 16.83 -0.38
CA GLY A 284 -6.83 17.47 0.35
C GLY A 284 -5.46 17.25 -0.26
N HIS A 285 -5.24 16.13 -0.90
CA HIS A 285 -4.00 15.82 -1.61
C HIS A 285 -3.78 16.75 -2.81
N LYS A 286 -2.51 16.96 -3.17
CA LYS A 286 -2.10 17.79 -4.31
C LYS A 286 -1.09 17.11 -5.22
N GLN A 287 -0.58 15.97 -4.81
CA GLN A 287 0.37 15.15 -5.54
C GLN A 287 -0.16 13.71 -5.67
N THR A 288 0.52 12.88 -6.43
CA THR A 288 0.18 11.47 -6.61
C THR A 288 0.11 10.75 -5.28
N ILE A 289 -1.01 10.11 -4.99
CA ILE A 289 -1.18 9.33 -3.77
C ILE A 289 -0.37 8.04 -3.90
N LEU A 290 0.51 7.83 -2.93
CA LEU A 290 1.38 6.65 -2.85
C LEU A 290 0.71 5.48 -2.15
N LYS A 291 -0.05 5.79 -1.09
CA LYS A 291 -0.64 4.76 -0.22
C LYS A 291 -1.85 5.27 0.53
N ILE A 292 -2.83 4.38 0.69
CA ILE A 292 -4.01 4.53 1.55
C ILE A 292 -4.01 3.33 2.50
N ASP A 293 -4.29 3.54 3.79
CA ASP A 293 -4.37 2.45 4.78
C ASP A 293 -5.48 2.74 5.80
N PHE A 294 -6.45 1.83 5.89
CA PHE A 294 -7.45 1.86 6.95
C PHE A 294 -6.88 1.24 8.23
N HIS A 295 -6.88 2.01 9.30
CA HIS A 295 -6.44 1.54 10.61
C HIS A 295 -7.61 1.26 11.58
N SER A 296 -8.82 1.66 11.23
CA SER A 296 -10.06 1.31 11.92
C SER A 296 -11.22 1.21 10.91
N PRO A 297 -12.42 0.78 11.32
CA PRO A 297 -13.55 0.71 10.40
C PRO A 297 -13.85 2.04 9.69
N ASN A 298 -13.66 3.18 10.37
CA ASN A 298 -14.05 4.51 9.89
C ASN A 298 -12.89 5.51 9.82
N GLU A 299 -11.64 5.07 10.00
CA GLU A 299 -10.48 5.98 9.93
C GLU A 299 -9.40 5.41 9.03
N LEU A 300 -8.82 6.28 8.21
CA LEU A 300 -7.74 5.93 7.31
C LEU A 300 -6.66 7.01 7.28
N ILE A 301 -5.48 6.59 6.85
CA ILE A 301 -4.33 7.44 6.59
C ILE A 301 -4.01 7.35 5.11
N SER A 302 -3.64 8.47 4.51
CA SER A 302 -3.10 8.49 3.16
C SER A 302 -1.85 9.38 3.08
N ALA A 303 -0.95 9.04 2.17
CA ALA A 303 0.24 9.82 1.85
C ALA A 303 0.33 10.04 0.34
N ASP A 304 0.77 11.23 -0.05
CA ASP A 304 1.18 11.57 -1.40
C ASP A 304 2.71 11.84 -1.42
N GLU A 305 3.25 12.26 -2.54
CA GLU A 305 4.68 12.57 -2.74
C GLU A 305 5.19 13.81 -1.97
N ASN A 306 4.43 14.29 -0.95
CA ASN A 306 4.82 15.37 -0.06
C ASN A 306 5.28 14.84 1.31
N ASP A 307 5.61 15.80 2.20
CA ASP A 307 6.04 15.55 3.58
C ASP A 307 4.89 15.36 4.59
N LYS A 308 3.63 15.17 4.12
CA LYS A 308 2.46 15.11 4.99
C LYS A 308 1.64 13.85 4.80
N LEU A 309 1.37 13.18 5.91
CA LEU A 309 0.36 12.15 5.97
C LEU A 309 -0.97 12.77 6.46
N MET A 310 -2.06 12.42 5.78
CA MET A 310 -3.40 12.93 6.06
C MET A 310 -4.24 11.87 6.76
N PHE A 311 -4.93 12.27 7.82
CA PHE A 311 -5.82 11.43 8.60
C PHE A 311 -7.28 11.83 8.33
N TRP A 312 -8.10 10.83 8.06
CA TRP A 312 -9.48 11.00 7.67
C TRP A 312 -10.39 10.21 8.59
N ARG A 313 -11.54 10.80 8.92
CA ARG A 313 -12.59 10.14 9.70
C ARG A 313 -13.88 10.17 8.90
N LEU A 314 -14.44 8.99 8.71
CA LEU A 314 -15.69 8.76 8.01
C LEU A 314 -16.82 8.72 9.06
N GLU A 315 -17.84 9.54 8.87
CA GLU A 315 -18.96 9.68 9.79
C GLU A 315 -20.20 8.91 9.31
#